data_9abb4745cf92c0ba6e691588f856141a
#
_entry.id   9abb4745cf92c0ba6e691588f856141a
#
_cell.length_a   1.000
_cell.length_b   1.000
_cell.length_c   1.000
_cell.angle_alpha   90.00
_cell.angle_beta   90.00
_cell.angle_gamma   90.00
#
_symmetry.space_group_name_H-M   'P 1'
#
loop_
_entity.id
_entity.type
_entity.pdbx_description
1 polymer ?
#
loop_
_entity_poly.entity_id
_entity_poly.type
_entity_poly.pdbx_seq_one_letter_code
_entity_poly.pdbx_strand_id
1 'polypeptide(L)'
;MEKITIFDKTFKTYIPYDEFIGDIDRVAEELNRDYSGGDDIPIILCTLNGAVMFCAELMKRITFKCEFATIKVSSYSGTQTTGVVQVKQPMLCDVTGRRVIIVEDIVDTGYTMKLMKSYLSEKGAVDSRICTLFYKPESYRFKDVINVDYIAREIQNQFIVGFGLDYNEIGRNLKDIYILDE
;
A
#
# COMPACT_ATOMS: atom_id res chain seq x y z
N MET A 1 -4.32 -22.45 -14.77
CA MET A 1 -4.56 -21.39 -13.77
C MET A 1 -5.31 -22.01 -12.62
N GLU A 2 -4.79 -21.83 -11.42
CA GLU A 2 -5.46 -22.30 -10.21
C GLU A 2 -6.68 -21.43 -9.94
N LYS A 3 -7.80 -22.06 -9.52
CA LYS A 3 -9.00 -21.34 -9.09
C LYS A 3 -9.22 -21.55 -7.60
N ILE A 4 -9.65 -20.51 -6.93
CA ILE A 4 -10.02 -20.53 -5.50
C ILE A 4 -11.41 -19.93 -5.34
N THR A 5 -12.14 -20.37 -4.32
CA THR A 5 -13.43 -19.78 -3.96
C THR A 5 -13.34 -19.14 -2.58
N ILE A 6 -13.74 -17.88 -2.49
CA ILE A 6 -13.86 -17.14 -1.22
C ILE A 6 -15.33 -16.71 -1.13
N PHE A 7 -16.05 -17.25 -0.16
CA PHE A 7 -17.50 -17.06 0.00
C PHE A 7 -18.29 -17.38 -1.28
N ASP A 8 -18.91 -16.36 -1.86
CA ASP A 8 -19.78 -16.42 -3.03
C ASP A 8 -19.06 -16.16 -4.36
N LYS A 9 -17.72 -15.91 -4.32
CA LYS A 9 -16.94 -15.53 -5.49
C LYS A 9 -15.83 -16.52 -5.80
N THR A 10 -15.64 -16.79 -7.08
CA THR A 10 -14.52 -17.57 -7.60
C THR A 10 -13.47 -16.63 -8.18
N PHE A 11 -12.22 -16.93 -7.88
CA PHE A 11 -11.05 -16.17 -8.35
C PHE A 11 -10.11 -17.13 -9.08
N LYS A 12 -9.37 -16.60 -10.04
CA LYS A 12 -8.32 -17.33 -10.76
C LYS A 12 -6.98 -16.62 -10.59
N THR A 13 -5.88 -17.38 -10.65
CA THR A 13 -4.53 -16.81 -10.60
C THR A 13 -4.38 -15.72 -11.65
N TYR A 14 -3.94 -14.54 -11.23
CA TYR A 14 -3.70 -13.36 -12.07
C TYR A 14 -2.21 -13.06 -12.20
N ILE A 15 -1.52 -12.85 -11.07
CA ILE A 15 -0.08 -12.59 -11.05
C ILE A 15 0.55 -13.54 -10.01
N PRO A 16 1.34 -14.53 -10.45
CA PRO A 16 2.11 -15.36 -9.54
C PRO A 16 3.12 -14.55 -8.72
N TYR A 17 3.37 -14.97 -7.49
CA TYR A 17 4.33 -14.32 -6.59
C TYR A 17 5.72 -14.13 -7.23
N ASP A 18 6.22 -15.18 -7.87
CA ASP A 18 7.55 -15.19 -8.48
C ASP A 18 7.67 -14.20 -9.66
N GLU A 19 6.52 -13.72 -10.18
CA GLU A 19 6.48 -12.72 -11.26
C GLU A 19 6.56 -11.29 -10.72
N PHE A 20 5.98 -10.99 -9.54
CA PHE A 20 5.96 -9.62 -9.01
C PHE A 20 6.98 -9.36 -7.88
N ILE A 21 7.65 -10.39 -7.37
CA ILE A 21 8.62 -10.20 -6.28
C ILE A 21 9.80 -9.32 -6.73
N GLY A 22 10.21 -9.42 -7.99
CA GLY A 22 11.24 -8.55 -8.58
C GLY A 22 10.84 -7.07 -8.66
N ASP A 23 9.54 -6.76 -8.71
CA ASP A 23 9.05 -5.38 -8.65
C ASP A 23 9.29 -4.77 -7.25
N ILE A 24 9.19 -5.61 -6.21
CA ILE A 24 9.52 -5.19 -4.83
C ILE A 24 11.02 -4.95 -4.67
N ASP A 25 11.86 -5.80 -5.28
CA ASP A 25 13.31 -5.61 -5.30
C ASP A 25 13.67 -4.25 -5.92
N ARG A 26 13.10 -3.91 -7.08
CA ARG A 26 13.31 -2.64 -7.77
C ARG A 26 12.89 -1.43 -6.93
N VAL A 27 11.71 -1.47 -6.33
CA VAL A 27 11.23 -0.37 -5.47
C VAL A 27 12.11 -0.21 -4.22
N ALA A 28 12.57 -1.30 -3.65
CA ALA A 28 13.50 -1.26 -2.52
C ALA A 28 14.85 -0.63 -2.91
N GLU A 29 15.37 -0.92 -4.11
CA GLU A 29 16.58 -0.28 -4.64
C GLU A 29 16.40 1.22 -4.84
N GLU A 30 15.25 1.67 -5.36
CA GLU A 30 14.90 3.08 -5.49
C GLU A 30 14.89 3.78 -4.12
N LEU A 31 14.21 3.20 -3.13
CA LEU A 31 14.17 3.71 -1.76
C LEU A 31 15.57 3.73 -1.13
N ASN A 32 16.36 2.67 -1.28
CA ASN A 32 17.72 2.60 -0.75
C ASN A 32 18.60 3.70 -1.33
N ARG A 33 18.51 3.98 -2.64
CA ARG A 33 19.22 5.08 -3.29
C ARG A 33 18.81 6.44 -2.73
N ASP A 34 17.49 6.68 -2.57
CA ASP A 34 16.95 7.99 -2.23
C ASP A 34 17.09 8.32 -0.73
N TYR A 35 17.21 7.29 0.13
CA TYR A 35 17.33 7.44 1.59
C TYR A 35 18.71 7.04 2.14
N SER A 36 19.66 6.61 1.30
CA SER A 36 21.02 6.31 1.74
C SER A 36 21.81 7.60 2.04
N GLY A 37 22.64 7.56 3.09
CA GLY A 37 23.65 8.61 3.36
C GLY A 37 23.17 9.85 4.11
N GLY A 38 21.93 9.87 4.62
CA GLY A 38 21.43 10.93 5.48
C GLY A 38 21.47 10.56 6.97
N ASP A 39 21.61 11.57 7.86
CA ASP A 39 21.45 11.39 9.31
C ASP A 39 19.98 11.28 9.73
N ASP A 40 19.07 11.60 8.81
CA ASP A 40 17.64 11.52 9.03
C ASP A 40 17.14 10.07 8.94
N ILE A 41 16.42 9.62 9.96
CA ILE A 41 15.84 8.28 10.04
C ILE A 41 14.36 8.38 9.65
N PRO A 42 13.95 8.02 8.41
CA PRO A 42 12.56 8.08 8.00
C PRO A 42 11.72 7.02 8.73
N ILE A 43 10.40 7.25 8.75
CA ILE A 43 9.42 6.32 9.29
C ILE A 43 8.80 5.55 8.12
N ILE A 44 8.88 4.22 8.17
CA ILE A 44 8.10 3.32 7.31
C ILE A 44 6.74 3.14 7.97
N LEU A 45 5.70 3.73 7.39
CA LEU A 45 4.34 3.69 7.91
C LEU A 45 3.50 2.69 7.13
N CYS A 46 3.31 1.49 7.68
CA CYS A 46 2.52 0.43 7.08
C CYS A 46 1.02 0.66 7.28
N THR A 47 0.25 0.70 6.21
CA THR A 47 -1.21 0.83 6.24
C THR A 47 -1.87 -0.53 6.45
N LEU A 48 -2.48 -0.70 7.62
CA LEU A 48 -3.12 -1.96 7.99
C LEU A 48 -4.54 -2.08 7.42
N ASN A 49 -4.99 -3.32 7.06
CA ASN A 49 -4.30 -4.62 7.19
C ASN A 49 -3.59 -5.05 5.90
N GLY A 50 -3.99 -4.53 4.73
CA GLY A 50 -3.60 -5.01 3.41
C GLY A 50 -2.11 -4.92 3.12
N ALA A 51 -1.48 -3.82 3.51
CA ALA A 51 -0.07 -3.59 3.21
C ALA A 51 0.93 -4.46 4.00
N VAL A 52 0.48 -5.28 4.98
CA VAL A 52 1.37 -6.04 5.86
C VAL A 52 2.34 -6.94 5.09
N MET A 53 1.85 -7.68 4.10
CA MET A 53 2.67 -8.62 3.33
C MET A 53 3.72 -7.88 2.48
N PHE A 54 3.30 -6.84 1.77
CA PHE A 54 4.19 -5.99 0.99
C PHE A 54 5.22 -5.30 1.87
N CYS A 55 4.79 -4.70 2.98
CA CYS A 55 5.67 -4.01 3.90
C CYS A 55 6.72 -4.95 4.50
N ALA A 56 6.34 -6.18 4.86
CA ALA A 56 7.27 -7.18 5.38
C ALA A 56 8.34 -7.58 4.35
N GLU A 57 7.96 -7.74 3.07
CA GLU A 57 8.92 -8.02 2.00
C GLU A 57 9.82 -6.82 1.71
N LEU A 58 9.27 -5.61 1.69
CA LEU A 58 10.01 -4.37 1.49
C LEU A 58 11.05 -4.15 2.59
N MET A 59 10.67 -4.31 3.87
CA MET A 59 11.53 -4.13 5.03
C MET A 59 12.76 -5.06 5.02
N LYS A 60 12.67 -6.27 4.48
CA LYS A 60 13.82 -7.19 4.34
C LYS A 60 14.87 -6.69 3.33
N ARG A 61 14.51 -5.77 2.45
CA ARG A 61 15.32 -5.23 1.35
C ARG A 61 15.87 -3.84 1.61
N ILE A 62 15.30 -3.13 2.59
CA ILE A 62 15.73 -1.79 3.00
C ILE A 62 17.07 -1.88 3.73
N THR A 63 18.04 -1.05 3.32
CA THR A 63 19.40 -1.02 3.87
C THR A 63 19.69 0.25 4.67
N PHE A 64 18.88 1.31 4.54
CA PHE A 64 19.00 2.51 5.36
C PHE A 64 18.33 2.33 6.73
N LYS A 65 18.77 3.14 7.71
CA LYS A 65 18.13 3.15 9.03
C LYS A 65 16.73 3.72 8.93
N CYS A 66 15.73 3.01 9.43
CA CYS A 66 14.35 3.46 9.46
C CYS A 66 13.66 3.03 10.75
N GLU A 67 12.63 3.79 11.13
CA GLU A 67 11.68 3.41 12.17
C GLU A 67 10.46 2.78 11.53
N PHE A 68 9.88 1.75 12.15
CA PHE A 68 8.67 1.10 11.67
C PHE A 68 7.47 1.52 12.52
N ALA A 69 6.39 1.91 11.85
CA ALA A 69 5.11 2.23 12.48
C ALA A 69 3.94 1.68 11.66
N THR A 70 2.79 1.60 12.28
CA THR A 70 1.55 1.16 11.63
C THR A 70 0.43 2.16 11.84
N ILE A 71 -0.49 2.20 10.88
CA ILE A 71 -1.75 2.95 10.96
C ILE A 71 -2.87 2.11 10.38
N LYS A 72 -4.05 2.14 10.98
CA LYS A 72 -5.23 1.50 10.41
C LYS A 72 -6.19 2.55 9.88
N VAL A 73 -6.44 2.50 8.59
CA VAL A 73 -7.45 3.31 7.90
C VAL A 73 -8.53 2.40 7.34
N SER A 74 -9.74 2.91 7.22
CA SER A 74 -10.82 2.22 6.52
C SER A 74 -11.54 3.19 5.61
N SER A 75 -11.77 2.80 4.37
CA SER A 75 -12.79 3.40 3.54
C SER A 75 -14.15 2.85 3.99
N TYR A 76 -15.14 3.71 4.14
CA TYR A 76 -16.52 3.26 4.35
C TYR A 76 -17.00 2.60 3.05
N SER A 77 -17.01 1.27 3.03
CA SER A 77 -17.60 0.47 1.96
C SER A 77 -19.04 0.16 2.33
N GLY A 78 -19.94 1.13 2.12
CA GLY A 78 -21.33 0.78 1.81
C GLY A 78 -21.41 0.56 0.29
N THR A 79 -22.52 0.06 -0.22
CA THR A 79 -22.78 -0.22 -1.64
C THR A 79 -22.62 0.98 -2.58
N GLN A 80 -22.19 2.14 -2.06
CA GLN A 80 -21.69 3.30 -2.78
C GLN A 80 -20.44 3.82 -2.07
N THR A 81 -19.32 3.90 -2.78
CA THR A 81 -18.09 4.53 -2.33
C THR A 81 -18.32 6.02 -2.09
N THR A 82 -18.66 6.39 -0.87
CA THR A 82 -18.90 7.80 -0.48
C THR A 82 -17.60 8.61 -0.38
N GLY A 83 -16.43 8.00 -0.62
CA GLY A 83 -15.13 8.65 -0.51
C GLY A 83 -14.74 9.06 0.91
N VAL A 84 -15.50 8.65 1.93
CA VAL A 84 -15.17 8.94 3.32
C VAL A 84 -14.20 7.88 3.84
N VAL A 85 -12.95 8.29 4.04
CA VAL A 85 -11.90 7.48 4.67
C VAL A 85 -11.69 7.98 6.09
N GLN A 86 -11.48 7.08 7.05
CA GLN A 86 -11.26 7.42 8.46
C GLN A 86 -10.06 6.66 9.03
N VAL A 87 -9.30 7.33 9.88
CA VAL A 87 -8.29 6.68 10.73
C VAL A 87 -9.01 5.91 11.84
N LYS A 88 -8.92 4.58 11.81
CA LYS A 88 -9.52 3.70 12.83
C LYS A 88 -8.58 3.44 13.99
N GLN A 89 -7.30 3.33 13.71
CA GLN A 89 -6.25 3.21 14.71
C GLN A 89 -5.13 4.16 14.32
N PRO A 90 -4.89 5.23 15.10
CA PRO A 90 -3.82 6.18 14.82
C PRO A 90 -2.45 5.51 15.01
N MET A 91 -1.44 6.05 14.34
CA MET A 91 -0.06 5.69 14.65
C MET A 91 0.33 6.17 16.06
N LEU A 92 1.23 5.42 16.69
CA LEU A 92 1.70 5.72 18.07
C LEU A 92 3.03 6.48 18.11
N CYS A 93 3.72 6.64 16.97
CA CYS A 93 4.99 7.37 16.88
C CYS A 93 4.76 8.86 16.62
N ASP A 94 5.70 9.69 17.07
CA ASP A 94 5.76 11.11 16.73
C ASP A 94 6.40 11.30 15.35
N VAL A 95 5.70 11.99 14.46
CA VAL A 95 6.16 12.30 13.09
C VAL A 95 6.60 13.75 12.92
N THR A 96 6.56 14.56 14.00
CA THR A 96 6.92 15.98 13.95
C THR A 96 8.36 16.14 13.46
N GLY A 97 8.54 16.89 12.39
CA GLY A 97 9.85 17.11 11.78
C GLY A 97 10.45 15.90 11.08
N ARG A 98 9.68 14.82 10.85
CA ARG A 98 10.17 13.56 10.27
C ARG A 98 9.68 13.36 8.82
N ARG A 99 10.49 12.64 8.03
CA ARG A 99 10.07 12.10 6.73
C ARG A 99 9.33 10.79 6.94
N VAL A 100 8.23 10.57 6.22
CA VAL A 100 7.40 9.37 6.32
C VAL A 100 7.26 8.72 4.95
N ILE A 101 7.46 7.41 4.88
CA ILE A 101 7.18 6.59 3.70
C ILE A 101 5.91 5.79 4.01
N ILE A 102 4.81 6.16 3.37
CA ILE A 102 3.53 5.45 3.47
C ILE A 102 3.63 4.21 2.61
N VAL A 103 3.47 3.03 3.20
CA VAL A 103 3.48 1.74 2.49
C VAL A 103 2.05 1.22 2.38
N GLU A 104 1.58 1.07 1.13
CA GLU A 104 0.20 0.68 0.80
C GLU A 104 0.19 -0.57 -0.09
N ASP A 105 -0.79 -1.45 0.07
CA ASP A 105 -0.98 -2.61 -0.80
C ASP A 105 -1.47 -2.21 -2.19
N ILE A 106 -2.43 -1.30 -2.27
CA ILE A 106 -3.00 -0.85 -3.53
C ILE A 106 -3.45 0.61 -3.47
N VAL A 107 -3.00 1.42 -4.43
CA VAL A 107 -3.54 2.75 -4.67
C VAL A 107 -4.52 2.67 -5.83
N ASP A 108 -5.80 2.71 -5.50
CA ASP A 108 -6.94 2.69 -6.43
C ASP A 108 -7.43 4.14 -6.69
N THR A 109 -8.51 4.56 -6.07
CA THR A 109 -9.10 5.90 -6.26
C THR A 109 -8.27 7.03 -5.64
N GLY A 110 -7.41 6.72 -4.68
CA GLY A 110 -6.50 7.66 -4.01
C GLY A 110 -7.08 8.41 -2.81
N TYR A 111 -8.34 8.18 -2.42
CA TYR A 111 -8.92 8.85 -1.23
C TYR A 111 -8.16 8.54 0.06
N THR A 112 -7.69 7.31 0.23
CA THR A 112 -6.86 6.91 1.37
C THR A 112 -5.57 7.73 1.40
N MET A 113 -4.89 7.86 0.28
CA MET A 113 -3.65 8.62 0.18
C MET A 113 -3.86 10.11 0.45
N LYS A 114 -4.97 10.68 -0.03
CA LYS A 114 -5.35 12.06 0.27
C LYS A 114 -5.53 12.28 1.78
N LEU A 115 -6.27 11.39 2.45
CA LEU A 115 -6.43 11.44 3.91
C LEU A 115 -5.06 11.33 4.63
N MET A 116 -4.25 10.36 4.23
CA MET A 116 -2.95 10.09 4.85
C MET A 116 -1.99 11.28 4.74
N LYS A 117 -1.93 11.90 3.55
CA LYS A 117 -1.12 13.12 3.33
C LYS A 117 -1.57 14.27 4.24
N SER A 118 -2.88 14.55 4.31
CA SER A 118 -3.42 15.57 5.21
C SER A 118 -3.14 15.24 6.67
N TYR A 119 -3.41 14.03 7.10
CA TYR A 119 -3.19 13.57 8.46
C TYR A 119 -1.72 13.72 8.91
N LEU A 120 -0.77 13.31 8.08
CA LEU A 120 0.65 13.42 8.38
C LEU A 120 1.12 14.88 8.40
N SER A 121 0.64 15.71 7.49
CA SER A 121 0.91 17.15 7.47
C SER A 121 0.39 17.84 8.74
N GLU A 122 -0.84 17.54 9.16
CA GLU A 122 -1.44 18.05 10.42
C GLU A 122 -0.66 17.61 11.66
N LYS A 123 -0.01 16.43 11.61
CA LYS A 123 0.85 15.91 12.66
C LYS A 123 2.30 16.44 12.59
N GLY A 124 2.61 17.33 11.65
CA GLY A 124 3.89 17.99 11.55
C GLY A 124 4.99 17.20 10.81
N ALA A 125 4.64 16.17 10.03
CA ALA A 125 5.60 15.53 9.15
C ALA A 125 6.13 16.54 8.11
N VAL A 126 7.45 16.57 7.88
CA VAL A 126 8.07 17.52 6.91
C VAL A 126 7.94 17.05 5.47
N ASP A 127 7.90 15.76 5.25
CA ASP A 127 7.64 15.13 3.95
C ASP A 127 6.96 13.79 4.14
N SER A 128 6.13 13.41 3.17
CA SER A 128 5.54 12.08 3.11
C SER A 128 5.54 11.58 1.68
N ARG A 129 6.07 10.37 1.45
CA ARG A 129 6.15 9.69 0.16
C ARG A 129 5.25 8.47 0.16
N ILE A 130 4.67 8.15 -0.99
CA ILE A 130 3.79 7.00 -1.16
C ILE A 130 4.53 5.90 -1.89
N CYS A 131 4.61 4.72 -1.26
CA CYS A 131 5.16 3.50 -1.81
C CYS A 131 4.04 2.45 -1.87
N THR A 132 3.70 1.95 -3.05
CA THR A 132 2.60 1.00 -3.23
C THR A 132 3.03 -0.23 -4.00
N LEU A 133 2.46 -1.39 -3.65
CA LEU A 133 2.66 -2.61 -4.43
C LEU A 133 1.91 -2.51 -5.75
N PHE A 134 0.61 -2.19 -5.70
CA PHE A 134 -0.20 -2.05 -6.91
C PHE A 134 -0.74 -0.62 -7.07
N TYR A 135 -0.75 -0.17 -8.32
CA TYR A 135 -1.31 1.12 -8.69
C TYR A 135 -2.28 0.96 -9.85
N LYS A 136 -3.46 1.58 -9.72
CA LYS A 136 -4.50 1.62 -10.77
C LYS A 136 -4.57 3.01 -11.39
N PRO A 137 -3.79 3.31 -12.43
CA PRO A 137 -3.74 4.66 -13.01
C PRO A 137 -5.07 5.14 -13.57
N GLU A 138 -5.93 4.25 -14.07
CA GLU A 138 -7.23 4.60 -14.62
C GLU A 138 -8.25 5.05 -13.57
N SER A 139 -8.16 4.49 -12.34
CA SER A 139 -9.06 4.80 -11.23
C SER A 139 -8.61 5.99 -10.40
N TYR A 140 -7.31 6.33 -10.46
CA TYR A 140 -6.70 7.34 -9.59
C TYR A 140 -7.18 8.74 -9.90
N ARG A 141 -7.76 9.43 -8.90
CA ARG A 141 -8.46 10.71 -9.08
C ARG A 141 -7.63 11.96 -8.73
N PHE A 142 -6.45 11.79 -8.15
CA PHE A 142 -5.64 12.90 -7.61
C PHE A 142 -4.31 13.09 -8.34
N LYS A 143 -4.22 12.70 -9.62
CA LYS A 143 -2.99 12.75 -10.45
C LYS A 143 -2.30 14.11 -10.47
N ASP A 144 -3.08 15.19 -10.47
CA ASP A 144 -2.56 16.56 -10.55
C ASP A 144 -2.14 17.14 -9.19
N VAL A 145 -2.41 16.43 -8.08
CA VAL A 145 -2.24 16.97 -6.72
C VAL A 145 -1.35 16.08 -5.84
N ILE A 146 -1.43 14.76 -6.00
CA ILE A 146 -0.73 13.80 -5.17
C ILE A 146 -0.03 12.79 -6.06
N ASN A 147 1.29 12.79 -6.03
CA ASN A 147 2.10 11.77 -6.69
C ASN A 147 2.09 10.47 -5.88
N VAL A 148 2.11 9.35 -6.58
CA VAL A 148 2.53 8.05 -6.04
C VAL A 148 4.00 7.93 -6.38
N ASP A 149 4.87 7.97 -5.36
CA ASP A 149 6.31 8.20 -5.54
C ASP A 149 7.07 6.93 -5.95
N TYR A 150 6.66 5.78 -5.40
CA TYR A 150 7.27 4.48 -5.65
C TYR A 150 6.17 3.46 -5.96
N ILE A 151 6.16 2.95 -7.19
CA ILE A 151 5.13 2.02 -7.68
C ILE A 151 5.82 0.71 -8.05
N ALA A 152 5.47 -0.39 -7.38
CA ALA A 152 6.00 -1.68 -7.76
C ALA A 152 5.38 -2.15 -9.08
N ARG A 153 4.06 -2.16 -9.20
CA ARG A 153 3.39 -2.58 -10.45
C ARG A 153 2.12 -1.78 -10.72
N GLU A 154 1.96 -1.35 -11.97
CA GLU A 154 0.68 -0.86 -12.46
C GLU A 154 -0.21 -2.02 -12.89
N ILE A 155 -1.50 -1.93 -12.57
CA ILE A 155 -2.51 -2.91 -12.95
C ILE A 155 -3.77 -2.23 -13.49
N GLN A 156 -4.56 -2.99 -14.24
CA GLN A 156 -5.87 -2.54 -14.71
C GLN A 156 -6.86 -2.41 -13.54
N ASN A 157 -7.99 -1.71 -13.79
CA ASN A 157 -9.04 -1.55 -12.80
C ASN A 157 -9.86 -2.82 -12.60
N GLN A 158 -9.30 -3.79 -11.88
CA GLN A 158 -9.89 -5.09 -11.60
C GLN A 158 -9.94 -5.36 -10.10
N PHE A 159 -10.86 -6.21 -9.65
CA PHE A 159 -10.93 -6.64 -8.26
C PHE A 159 -9.97 -7.82 -8.04
N ILE A 160 -9.00 -7.61 -7.16
CA ILE A 160 -7.95 -8.59 -6.86
C ILE A 160 -7.89 -8.92 -5.36
N VAL A 161 -7.43 -10.13 -5.05
CA VAL A 161 -7.18 -10.63 -3.70
C VAL A 161 -5.84 -11.36 -3.64
N GLY A 162 -5.30 -11.54 -2.45
CA GLY A 162 -4.02 -12.21 -2.21
C GLY A 162 -2.92 -11.25 -1.81
N PHE A 163 -1.86 -11.77 -1.22
CA PHE A 163 -0.68 -11.05 -0.74
C PHE A 163 -1.02 -9.78 0.08
N GLY A 164 -1.93 -9.95 1.04
CA GLY A 164 -2.43 -8.86 1.89
C GLY A 164 -3.81 -8.35 1.52
N LEU A 165 -4.15 -8.35 0.22
CA LEU A 165 -5.46 -7.96 -0.30
C LEU A 165 -6.54 -9.01 0.04
N ASP A 166 -7.78 -8.56 0.23
CA ASP A 166 -8.86 -9.41 0.72
C ASP A 166 -10.20 -9.26 -0.02
N TYR A 167 -11.04 -10.25 0.21
CA TYR A 167 -12.48 -10.17 0.04
C TYR A 167 -13.17 -10.52 1.36
N ASN A 168 -13.84 -9.55 1.99
CA ASN A 168 -14.46 -9.69 3.31
C ASN A 168 -13.52 -10.27 4.38
N GLU A 169 -12.32 -9.70 4.51
CA GLU A 169 -11.23 -10.08 5.45
C GLU A 169 -10.56 -11.43 5.15
N ILE A 170 -10.94 -12.16 4.09
CA ILE A 170 -10.39 -13.46 3.69
C ILE A 170 -9.53 -13.32 2.42
N GLY A 171 -8.48 -14.12 2.31
CA GLY A 171 -7.58 -14.15 1.14
C GLY A 171 -6.23 -13.46 1.34
N ARG A 172 -6.02 -12.70 2.43
CA ARG A 172 -4.76 -11.98 2.68
C ARG A 172 -3.51 -12.88 2.76
N ASN A 173 -3.70 -14.13 3.17
CA ASN A 173 -2.63 -15.13 3.33
C ASN A 173 -2.26 -15.86 2.05
N LEU A 174 -2.97 -15.63 0.95
CA LEU A 174 -2.63 -16.24 -0.34
C LEU A 174 -1.30 -15.66 -0.84
N LYS A 175 -0.46 -16.53 -1.39
CA LYS A 175 0.88 -16.15 -1.88
C LYS A 175 0.78 -15.32 -3.16
N ASP A 176 -0.06 -15.79 -4.10
CA ASP A 176 -0.25 -15.19 -5.41
C ASP A 176 -1.37 -14.14 -5.39
N ILE A 177 -1.45 -13.37 -6.46
CA ILE A 177 -2.57 -12.45 -6.71
C ILE A 177 -3.59 -13.17 -7.60
N TYR A 178 -4.82 -13.08 -7.17
CA TYR A 178 -5.97 -13.67 -7.86
C TYR A 178 -6.94 -12.57 -8.28
N ILE A 179 -7.59 -12.78 -9.43
CA ILE A 179 -8.60 -11.89 -9.99
C ILE A 179 -9.95 -12.57 -9.98
N LEU A 180 -11.01 -11.79 -9.82
CA LEU A 180 -12.38 -12.29 -9.93
C LEU A 180 -12.57 -13.00 -11.29
N ASP A 181 -13.06 -14.24 -11.25
CA ASP A 181 -13.38 -15.03 -12.44
C ASP A 181 -14.87 -14.79 -12.77
N GLU A 182 -15.12 -13.88 -13.72
CA GLU A 182 -16.46 -13.52 -14.20
C GLU A 182 -17.03 -14.58 -15.16
#